data_daa6793ac6d115e46c39bd8140db49d7
#
_entry.id   daa6793ac6d115e46c39bd8140db49d7
#
_cell.length_a   1.000
_cell.length_b   1.000
_cell.length_c   1.000
_cell.angle_alpha   90.00
_cell.angle_beta   90.00
_cell.angle_gamma   90.00
#
_symmetry.space_group_name_H-M   'P 1'
#
loop_
_entity.id
_entity.type
_entity.pdbx_description
1 polymer ?
#
loop_
_entity_poly.entity_id
_entity_poly.type
_entity_poly.pdbx_seq_one_letter_code
_entity_poly.pdbx_strand_id
1 'polypeptide(L)'
;MKKIFALLSVICLTAILSGATLAQTPKVTKRQVRQQQRIGQGVRSGELTRGEFRRLEREQNQVRRMKVRARSDGEVTNRERARLHREQNQASRHIYRAKNNRRGRN
;
A
#
# COMPACT_ATOMS: atom_id res chain seq x y z
N MET A 1 -12.12 -23.91 31.30
CA MET A 1 -12.45 -23.31 29.98
C MET A 1 -12.21 -21.81 29.91
N LYS A 2 -12.61 -21.05 30.92
CA LYS A 2 -12.42 -19.60 30.91
C LYS A 2 -10.92 -19.19 30.83
N LYS A 3 -10.03 -19.96 31.45
CA LYS A 3 -8.60 -19.72 31.44
C LYS A 3 -7.98 -19.90 30.05
N ILE A 4 -8.55 -20.80 29.26
CA ILE A 4 -8.06 -21.07 27.90
C ILE A 4 -8.37 -19.89 26.97
N PHE A 5 -9.55 -19.30 27.14
CA PHE A 5 -9.92 -18.12 26.35
C PHE A 5 -9.05 -16.92 26.66
N ALA A 6 -8.67 -16.75 27.93
CA ALA A 6 -7.78 -15.67 28.32
C ALA A 6 -6.39 -15.83 27.68
N LEU A 7 -5.88 -17.05 27.64
CA LEU A 7 -4.60 -17.36 27.01
C LEU A 7 -4.65 -17.08 25.49
N LEU A 8 -5.73 -17.47 24.84
CA LEU A 8 -5.90 -17.20 23.43
C LEU A 8 -5.94 -15.71 23.14
N SER A 9 -6.59 -14.95 24.01
CA SER A 9 -6.64 -13.49 23.88
C SER A 9 -5.25 -12.86 23.95
N VAL A 10 -4.42 -13.33 24.87
CA VAL A 10 -3.05 -12.86 25.04
C VAL A 10 -2.20 -13.21 23.81
N ILE A 11 -2.37 -14.40 23.29
CA ILE A 11 -1.64 -14.83 22.09
C ILE A 11 -2.00 -13.94 20.89
N CYS A 12 -3.27 -13.63 20.72
CA CYS A 12 -3.71 -12.73 19.66
C CYS A 12 -3.09 -11.34 19.80
N LEU A 13 -3.01 -10.83 21.01
CA LEU A 13 -2.44 -9.53 21.27
C LEU A 13 -0.94 -9.50 20.94
N THR A 14 -0.21 -10.54 21.32
CA THR A 14 1.21 -10.63 20.98
C THR A 14 1.44 -10.75 19.48
N ALA A 15 0.59 -11.46 18.79
CA ALA A 15 0.68 -11.57 17.33
C ALA A 15 0.51 -10.20 16.66
N ILE A 16 -0.41 -9.39 17.16
CA ILE A 16 -0.64 -8.04 16.64
C ILE A 16 0.60 -7.17 16.87
N LEU A 17 1.18 -7.23 18.07
CA LEU A 17 2.39 -6.49 18.39
C LEU A 17 3.57 -6.95 17.53
N SER A 18 3.70 -8.25 17.32
CA SER A 18 4.74 -8.80 16.47
C SER A 18 4.58 -8.33 15.03
N GLY A 19 3.35 -8.30 14.53
CA GLY A 19 3.05 -7.78 13.20
C GLY A 19 3.43 -6.31 13.07
N ALA A 20 3.17 -5.52 14.10
CA ALA A 20 3.50 -4.10 14.10
C ALA A 20 5.03 -3.87 14.11
N THR A 21 5.77 -4.67 14.90
CA THR A 21 7.23 -4.57 14.95
C THR A 21 7.89 -5.02 13.65
N LEU A 22 7.31 -5.99 12.96
CA LEU A 22 7.84 -6.49 11.70
C LEU A 22 7.54 -5.56 10.52
N ALA A 23 6.65 -4.59 10.71
CA ALA A 23 6.29 -3.64 9.67
C ALA A 23 7.40 -2.59 9.51
N GLN A 24 8.52 -2.97 8.88
CA GLN A 24 9.67 -2.10 8.67
C GLN A 24 9.50 -1.20 7.44
N THR A 25 8.25 -0.94 7.06
CA THR A 25 7.94 -0.09 5.91
C THR A 25 6.84 0.93 6.22
N PRO A 26 6.95 1.68 7.36
CA PRO A 26 5.88 2.63 7.70
C PRO A 26 5.77 3.78 6.70
N LYS A 27 6.90 4.24 6.16
CA LYS A 27 6.90 5.30 5.14
C LYS A 27 6.27 4.82 3.84
N VAL A 28 6.55 3.58 3.45
CA VAL A 28 5.94 2.97 2.26
C VAL A 28 4.42 2.87 2.45
N THR A 29 3.99 2.41 3.62
CA THR A 29 2.57 2.26 3.94
C THR A 29 1.85 3.61 3.95
N LYS A 30 2.41 4.62 4.59
CA LYS A 30 1.83 5.97 4.62
C LYS A 30 1.71 6.55 3.22
N ARG A 31 2.73 6.36 2.41
CA ARG A 31 2.73 6.84 1.03
C ARG A 31 1.66 6.13 0.21
N GLN A 32 1.51 4.83 0.40
CA GLN A 32 0.48 4.05 -0.26
C GLN A 32 -0.92 4.55 0.08
N VAL A 33 -1.17 4.87 1.35
CA VAL A 33 -2.44 5.47 1.78
C VAL A 33 -2.68 6.80 1.07
N ARG A 34 -1.68 7.67 1.02
CA ARG A 34 -1.81 8.94 0.30
C ARG A 34 -2.08 8.75 -1.18
N GLN A 35 -1.43 7.78 -1.80
CA GLN A 35 -1.66 7.45 -3.20
C GLN A 35 -3.09 6.97 -3.43
N GLN A 36 -3.60 6.13 -2.55
CA GLN A 36 -4.99 5.65 -2.61
C GLN A 36 -5.98 6.81 -2.45
N GLN A 37 -5.69 7.74 -1.56
CA GLN A 37 -6.53 8.93 -1.39
C GLN A 37 -6.58 9.77 -2.65
N ARG A 38 -5.44 9.97 -3.29
CA ARG A 38 -5.35 10.72 -4.54
C ARG A 38 -6.11 10.04 -5.67
N ILE A 39 -5.98 8.73 -5.76
CA ILE A 39 -6.73 7.95 -6.74
C ILE A 39 -8.25 8.08 -6.48
N GLY A 40 -8.66 7.93 -5.23
CA GLY A 40 -10.06 8.09 -4.85
C GLY A 40 -10.62 9.46 -5.19
N GLN A 41 -9.85 10.50 -4.93
CA GLN A 41 -10.23 11.86 -5.29
C GLN A 41 -10.38 12.02 -6.80
N GLY A 42 -9.44 11.42 -7.56
CA GLY A 42 -9.50 11.46 -9.02
C GLY A 42 -10.74 10.79 -9.58
N VAL A 43 -11.17 9.70 -8.96
CA VAL A 43 -12.40 9.02 -9.37
C VAL A 43 -13.63 9.90 -9.07
N ARG A 44 -13.69 10.44 -7.85
CA ARG A 44 -14.83 11.27 -7.43
C ARG A 44 -14.95 12.56 -8.23
N SER A 45 -13.83 13.16 -8.58
CA SER A 45 -13.80 14.42 -9.33
C SER A 45 -13.96 14.23 -10.83
N GLY A 46 -13.93 12.99 -11.33
CA GLY A 46 -13.98 12.71 -12.75
C GLY A 46 -12.67 12.95 -13.48
N GLU A 47 -11.58 13.21 -12.74
CA GLU A 47 -10.27 13.40 -13.34
C GLU A 47 -9.67 12.10 -13.88
N LEU A 48 -10.09 10.97 -13.34
CA LEU A 48 -9.63 9.65 -13.76
C LEU A 48 -10.70 8.93 -14.56
N THR A 49 -10.31 8.37 -15.69
CA THR A 49 -11.16 7.45 -16.44
C THR A 49 -11.15 6.09 -15.75
N ARG A 50 -12.14 5.25 -16.10
CA ARG A 50 -12.23 3.90 -15.56
C ARG A 50 -10.98 3.08 -15.90
N GLY A 51 -10.46 3.21 -17.10
CA GLY A 51 -9.25 2.53 -17.53
C GLY A 51 -8.03 2.98 -16.75
N GLU A 52 -7.89 4.29 -16.53
CA GLU A 52 -6.81 4.85 -15.74
C GLU A 52 -6.87 4.38 -14.29
N PHE A 53 -8.08 4.36 -13.71
CA PHE A 53 -8.28 3.86 -12.36
C PHE A 53 -7.81 2.41 -12.23
N ARG A 54 -8.22 1.54 -13.15
CA ARG A 54 -7.81 0.13 -13.14
C ARG A 54 -6.30 -0.02 -13.23
N ARG A 55 -5.68 0.77 -14.08
CA ARG A 55 -4.23 0.74 -14.26
C ARG A 55 -3.49 1.15 -12.98
N LEU A 56 -3.95 2.23 -12.37
CA LEU A 56 -3.35 2.71 -11.11
C LEU A 56 -3.54 1.70 -9.98
N GLU A 57 -4.71 1.07 -9.92
CA GLU A 57 -4.97 0.04 -8.92
C GLU A 57 -4.08 -1.19 -9.12
N ARG A 58 -3.80 -1.56 -10.36
CA ARG A 58 -2.86 -2.66 -10.62
C ARG A 58 -1.45 -2.32 -10.12
N GLU A 59 -1.02 -1.08 -10.29
CA GLU A 59 0.27 -0.64 -9.77
C GLU A 59 0.30 -0.66 -8.25
N GLN A 60 -0.77 -0.23 -7.60
CA GLN A 60 -0.88 -0.28 -6.15
C GLN A 60 -0.84 -1.71 -5.63
N ASN A 61 -1.51 -2.62 -6.33
CA ASN A 61 -1.49 -4.05 -5.98
C ASN A 61 -0.09 -4.63 -6.15
N GLN A 62 0.65 -4.22 -7.16
CA GLN A 62 2.03 -4.64 -7.36
C GLN A 62 2.91 -4.21 -6.20
N VAL A 63 2.81 -2.96 -5.78
CA VAL A 63 3.54 -2.45 -4.61
C VAL A 63 3.19 -3.25 -3.36
N ARG A 64 1.90 -3.53 -3.17
CA ARG A 64 1.43 -4.31 -2.03
C ARG A 64 2.04 -5.71 -2.02
N ARG A 65 2.05 -6.38 -3.18
CA ARG A 65 2.65 -7.71 -3.30
C ARG A 65 4.16 -7.68 -3.04
N MET A 66 4.84 -6.66 -3.54
CA MET A 66 6.27 -6.47 -3.29
C MET A 66 6.54 -6.27 -1.80
N LYS A 67 5.70 -5.48 -1.14
CA LYS A 67 5.82 -5.23 0.29
C LYS A 67 5.61 -6.51 1.11
N VAL A 68 4.57 -7.26 0.78
CA VAL A 68 4.30 -8.53 1.47
C VAL A 68 5.45 -9.51 1.27
N ARG A 69 5.97 -9.60 0.06
CA ARG A 69 7.08 -10.51 -0.26
C ARG A 69 8.35 -10.11 0.50
N ALA A 70 8.65 -8.82 0.57
CA ALA A 70 9.80 -8.31 1.29
C ALA A 70 9.69 -8.61 2.80
N ARG A 71 8.49 -8.52 3.35
CA ARG A 71 8.24 -8.76 4.77
C ARG A 71 8.15 -10.24 5.14
N SER A 72 7.94 -11.11 4.16
CA SER A 72 7.77 -12.55 4.41
C SER A 72 9.03 -13.19 4.98
N ASP A 73 10.19 -12.62 4.70
CA ASP A 73 11.47 -13.11 5.23
C ASP A 73 11.76 -12.58 6.64
N GLY A 74 10.85 -11.79 7.20
CA GLY A 74 11.01 -11.19 8.52
C GLY A 74 11.87 -9.94 8.54
N GLU A 75 12.49 -9.59 7.42
CA GLU A 75 13.39 -8.46 7.32
C GLU A 75 13.32 -7.83 5.93
N VAL A 76 13.21 -6.50 5.89
CA VAL A 76 13.21 -5.76 4.63
C VAL A 76 14.61 -5.23 4.38
N THR A 77 15.25 -5.73 3.32
CA THR A 77 16.61 -5.31 2.97
C THR A 77 16.61 -3.88 2.40
N ASN A 78 17.78 -3.26 2.40
CA ASN A 78 17.94 -1.93 1.81
C ASN A 78 17.62 -1.94 0.31
N ARG A 79 17.97 -3.02 -0.39
CA ARG A 79 17.66 -3.19 -1.80
C ARG A 79 16.15 -3.27 -2.04
N GLU A 80 15.45 -4.04 -1.23
CA GLU A 80 14.00 -4.18 -1.31
C GLU A 80 13.30 -2.85 -1.01
N ARG A 81 13.79 -2.13 0.00
CA ARG A 81 13.25 -0.83 0.35
C ARG A 81 13.43 0.18 -0.78
N ALA A 82 14.63 0.21 -1.37
CA ALA A 82 14.91 1.09 -2.50
C ALA A 82 14.02 0.77 -3.70
N ARG A 83 13.77 -0.50 -3.95
CA ARG A 83 12.90 -0.96 -5.03
C ARG A 83 11.45 -0.50 -4.78
N LEU A 84 10.97 -0.67 -3.55
CA LEU A 84 9.63 -0.21 -3.17
C LEU A 84 9.47 1.29 -3.38
N HIS A 85 10.46 2.07 -3.00
CA HIS A 85 10.44 3.52 -3.19
C HIS A 85 10.42 3.90 -4.66
N ARG A 86 11.19 3.22 -5.50
CA ARG A 86 11.18 3.46 -6.94
C ARG A 86 9.81 3.18 -7.56
N GLU A 87 9.21 2.06 -7.17
CA GLU A 87 7.88 1.70 -7.67
C GLU A 87 6.83 2.71 -7.23
N GLN A 88 6.92 3.18 -5.99
CA GLN A 88 6.02 4.21 -5.50
C GLN A 88 6.24 5.56 -6.16
N ASN A 89 7.50 5.91 -6.47
CA ASN A 89 7.80 7.13 -7.22
C ASN A 89 7.15 7.07 -8.61
N GLN A 90 7.25 5.92 -9.27
CA GLN A 90 6.64 5.71 -10.56
C GLN A 90 5.11 5.78 -10.47
N ALA A 91 4.54 5.13 -9.47
CA ALA A 91 3.09 5.17 -9.23
C ALA A 91 2.59 6.60 -8.98
N SER A 92 3.35 7.38 -8.20
CA SER A 92 3.00 8.78 -7.94
C SER A 92 2.98 9.61 -9.22
N ARG A 93 3.97 9.40 -10.10
CA ARG A 93 4.01 10.09 -11.39
C ARG A 93 2.83 9.70 -12.26
N HIS A 94 2.47 8.43 -12.28
CA HIS A 94 1.33 7.95 -13.06
C HIS A 94 0.02 8.52 -12.55
N ILE A 95 -0.16 8.60 -11.23
CA ILE A 95 -1.34 9.22 -10.62
C ILE A 95 -1.42 10.69 -11.04
N TYR A 96 -0.31 11.41 -10.93
CA TYR A 96 -0.27 12.82 -11.30
C TYR A 96 -0.64 13.02 -12.76
N ARG A 97 -0.04 12.25 -13.66
CA ARG A 97 -0.31 12.36 -15.10
C ARG A 97 -1.76 12.04 -15.42
N ALA A 98 -2.28 10.96 -14.83
CA ALA A 98 -3.66 10.54 -15.09
C ALA A 98 -4.65 11.60 -14.62
N LYS A 99 -4.42 12.22 -13.47
CA LYS A 99 -5.30 13.24 -12.92
C LYS A 99 -5.20 14.56 -13.68
N ASN A 100 -4.08 14.84 -14.31
CA ASN A 100 -3.83 16.12 -14.97
C ASN A 100 -3.88 16.06 -16.49
N ASN A 101 -4.19 14.89 -17.07
CA ASN A 101 -4.39 14.80 -18.51
C ASN A 101 -5.83 15.19 -18.86
N ARG A 102 -6.05 15.49 -20.14
CA ARG A 102 -7.36 15.95 -20.61
C ARG A 102 -8.39 14.83 -20.76
N ARG A 103 -7.95 13.59 -20.77
CA ARG A 103 -8.84 12.44 -20.99
C ARG A 103 -9.84 12.26 -19.87
N GLY A 104 -9.42 12.48 -18.64
CA GLY A 104 -10.27 12.32 -17.48
C GLY A 104 -11.32 13.40 -17.31
N ARG A 105 -11.25 14.47 -18.09
CA ARG A 105 -12.15 15.62 -17.95
C ARG A 105 -13.29 15.62 -18.96
N ASN A 106 -13.30 14.66 -19.81
CA ASN A 106 -14.37 14.55 -20.81
C ASN A 106 -15.48 13.54 -20.37
#